data_3af2ae1c1d4d1c7b9c157ecdd1b4c597
#
_entry.id   3af2ae1c1d4d1c7b9c157ecdd1b4c597
#
_cell.length_a   1.000
_cell.length_b   1.000
_cell.length_c   1.000
_cell.angle_alpha   90.00
_cell.angle_beta   90.00
_cell.angle_gamma   90.00
#
_symmetry.space_group_name_H-M   'P 1'
#
loop_
_entity.id
_entity.type
_entity.pdbx_description
1 polymer ?
#
loop_
_entity_poly.entity_id
_entity_poly.type
_entity_poly.pdbx_seq_one_letter_code
_entity_poly.pdbx_strand_id
1 'polypeptide(L)'
;MRRILLLFILLFLCERRCITCVFFLNFVRMKLIADSGSTKTDWALVDDCNHSTLLKTQGLNPFHQSEEEMFRVFHDELLPQLCGNIREVFYYGSGVRDDQKAKMECLLRKVVPGLETIEVNGDLLGAARALCGRNEGIACILGTGANSCLFDGQRIIRNTPPLGYILGDEGSGAVLGIRFVNALYKGILSDTIRQDFEWSTGLSLSAIIERVYRQPLANRFLASLSVHIHRYLDDSKVRVMLTDHFRQFFIRNIAPYHRTDLPVSAVGSIAFYYQEQLQDAAKQEGYALGKIERSPLHALIEYHRSV
;
A
#
# COMPACT_ATOMS: atom_id res chain seq x y z
N MET A 1 9.81 -3.40 42.55
CA MET A 1 9.67 -4.88 42.45
C MET A 1 8.22 -5.40 42.59
N ARG A 2 7.41 -4.93 43.56
CA ARG A 2 6.01 -5.45 43.71
C ARG A 2 5.06 -5.14 42.52
N ARG A 3 5.23 -4.07 41.79
CA ARG A 3 4.38 -3.74 40.60
C ARG A 3 4.64 -4.59 39.36
N ILE A 4 5.87 -5.08 39.15
CA ILE A 4 6.26 -5.91 38.03
C ILE A 4 5.76 -7.35 38.23
N LEU A 5 5.75 -7.84 39.47
CA LEU A 5 5.24 -9.16 39.78
C LEU A 5 3.72 -9.30 39.60
N LEU A 6 2.96 -8.21 39.87
CA LEU A 6 1.52 -8.15 39.62
C LEU A 6 1.19 -8.19 38.12
N LEU A 7 2.01 -7.56 37.28
CA LEU A 7 1.85 -7.59 35.82
C LEU A 7 2.08 -8.99 35.24
N PHE A 8 3.05 -9.75 35.77
CA PHE A 8 3.33 -11.13 35.32
C PHE A 8 2.24 -12.11 35.76
N ILE A 9 1.65 -11.92 36.91
CA ILE A 9 0.53 -12.78 37.40
C ILE A 9 -0.74 -12.51 36.58
N LEU A 10 -0.99 -11.27 36.16
CA LEU A 10 -2.12 -10.90 35.30
C LEU A 10 -1.96 -11.42 33.86
N LEU A 11 -0.73 -11.50 33.31
CA LEU A 11 -0.46 -12.06 31.99
C LEU A 11 -0.66 -13.60 31.94
N PHE A 12 -0.38 -14.31 33.04
CA PHE A 12 -0.55 -15.78 33.12
C PHE A 12 -2.01 -16.22 33.29
N LEU A 13 -2.90 -15.32 33.70
CA LEU A 13 -4.34 -15.56 33.87
C LEU A 13 -5.17 -15.24 32.61
N CYS A 14 -4.54 -14.79 31.53
CA CYS A 14 -5.20 -14.31 30.30
C CYS A 14 -5.68 -15.42 29.35
N GLU A 15 -5.44 -16.69 29.66
CA GLU A 15 -6.02 -17.82 28.88
C GLU A 15 -7.51 -18.11 29.20
N ARG A 16 -8.07 -17.50 30.22
CA ARG A 16 -9.52 -17.54 30.49
C ARG A 16 -10.02 -16.10 30.60
N ARG A 17 -10.89 -15.68 29.68
CA ARG A 17 -11.60 -14.39 29.63
C ARG A 17 -11.99 -13.90 31.03
N CYS A 18 -11.09 -13.27 31.74
CA CYS A 18 -11.34 -12.77 33.08
C CYS A 18 -11.85 -11.32 32.98
N ILE A 19 -12.96 -11.02 33.61
CA ILE A 19 -13.64 -9.71 33.68
C ILE A 19 -12.65 -8.58 34.06
N THR A 20 -11.62 -8.89 34.85
CA THR A 20 -10.56 -7.93 35.23
C THR A 20 -9.66 -7.50 34.06
N CYS A 21 -9.38 -8.36 33.10
CA CYS A 21 -8.62 -7.98 31.88
C CYS A 21 -9.42 -7.04 30.98
N VAL A 22 -10.72 -7.24 30.87
CA VAL A 22 -11.62 -6.38 30.08
C VAL A 22 -11.71 -4.99 30.72
N PHE A 23 -11.71 -4.89 32.06
CA PHE A 23 -11.73 -3.60 32.78
C PHE A 23 -10.42 -2.82 32.60
N PHE A 24 -9.25 -3.48 32.62
CA PHE A 24 -7.95 -2.81 32.43
C PHE A 24 -7.73 -2.34 30.98
N LEU A 25 -8.20 -3.11 30.01
CA LEU A 25 -8.11 -2.73 28.57
C LEU A 25 -8.93 -1.47 28.26
N ASN A 26 -10.01 -1.18 29.00
CA ASN A 26 -10.81 0.03 28.80
C ASN A 26 -10.11 1.34 29.26
N PHE A 27 -9.01 1.25 30.00
CA PHE A 27 -8.24 2.43 30.44
C PHE A 27 -7.01 2.72 29.57
N VAL A 28 -6.56 1.76 28.75
CA VAL A 28 -5.42 1.97 27.85
C VAL A 28 -5.90 2.74 26.64
N ARG A 29 -5.31 3.92 26.42
CA ARG A 29 -5.58 4.70 25.19
C ARG A 29 -4.95 3.99 23.99
N MET A 30 -5.69 3.94 22.93
CA MET A 30 -5.27 3.26 21.70
C MET A 30 -5.31 4.23 20.52
N LYS A 31 -4.34 4.06 19.61
CA LYS A 31 -4.33 4.67 18.29
C LYS A 31 -4.66 3.60 17.26
N LEU A 32 -5.50 3.92 16.30
CA LEU A 32 -5.80 3.06 15.15
C LEU A 32 -5.22 3.69 13.90
N ILE A 33 -4.31 2.99 13.24
CA ILE A 33 -3.61 3.46 12.03
C ILE A 33 -4.00 2.54 10.89
N ALA A 34 -4.40 3.11 9.74
CA ALA A 34 -4.82 2.36 8.56
C ALA A 34 -3.98 2.70 7.32
N ASP A 35 -3.58 1.64 6.60
CA ASP A 35 -3.12 1.69 5.21
C ASP A 35 -4.15 0.97 4.35
N SER A 36 -4.97 1.73 3.63
CA SER A 36 -6.12 1.21 2.88
C SER A 36 -5.90 1.30 1.38
N GLY A 37 -5.62 0.15 0.80
CA GLY A 37 -5.65 -0.04 -0.65
C GLY A 37 -7.04 -0.45 -1.15
N SER A 38 -7.22 -0.48 -2.46
CA SER A 38 -8.48 -0.92 -3.07
C SER A 38 -8.82 -2.40 -2.84
N THR A 39 -7.83 -3.24 -2.48
CA THR A 39 -8.02 -4.70 -2.33
C THR A 39 -8.14 -5.12 -0.88
N LYS A 40 -7.34 -4.52 -0.02
CA LYS A 40 -7.28 -4.79 1.42
C LYS A 40 -6.95 -3.52 2.18
N THR A 41 -7.35 -3.47 3.45
CA THR A 41 -6.88 -2.50 4.42
C THR A 41 -6.09 -3.23 5.50
N ASP A 42 -4.85 -2.82 5.69
CA ASP A 42 -4.03 -3.24 6.82
C ASP A 42 -4.18 -2.19 7.94
N TRP A 43 -4.53 -2.64 9.15
CA TRP A 43 -4.72 -1.80 10.33
C TRP A 43 -3.69 -2.13 11.39
N ALA A 44 -3.29 -1.13 12.16
CA ALA A 44 -2.52 -1.31 13.38
C ALA A 44 -3.25 -0.64 14.55
N LEU A 45 -3.52 -1.42 15.58
CA LEU A 45 -4.00 -0.94 16.86
C LEU A 45 -2.79 -0.81 17.79
N VAL A 46 -2.46 0.41 18.22
CA VAL A 46 -1.23 0.73 18.98
C VAL A 46 -1.62 1.28 20.35
N ASP A 47 -1.04 0.72 21.42
CA ASP A 47 -1.24 1.17 22.79
C ASP A 47 -0.22 2.23 23.24
N ASP A 48 -0.43 2.81 24.41
CA ASP A 48 0.47 3.80 25.01
C ASP A 48 1.86 3.23 25.36
N CYS A 49 2.01 1.89 25.40
CA CYS A 49 3.29 1.21 25.60
C CYS A 49 3.99 0.89 24.28
N ASN A 50 3.41 1.33 23.17
CA ASN A 50 3.87 1.07 21.80
C ASN A 50 3.79 -0.40 21.34
N HIS A 51 3.00 -1.24 22.00
CA HIS A 51 2.68 -2.54 21.42
C HIS A 51 1.67 -2.34 20.30
N SER A 52 1.85 -3.08 19.21
CA SER A 52 0.97 -3.01 18.05
C SER A 52 0.34 -4.35 17.73
N THR A 53 -0.97 -4.35 17.51
CA THR A 53 -1.72 -5.50 16.99
C THR A 53 -2.14 -5.20 15.56
N LEU A 54 -1.78 -6.09 14.64
CA LEU A 54 -2.13 -5.93 13.23
C LEU A 54 -3.47 -6.60 12.93
N LEU A 55 -4.35 -5.88 12.25
CA LEU A 55 -5.67 -6.32 11.85
C LEU A 55 -5.81 -6.17 10.33
N LYS A 56 -6.79 -6.86 9.74
CA LYS A 56 -7.04 -6.77 8.30
C LYS A 56 -8.53 -6.76 8.02
N THR A 57 -8.89 -5.98 6.98
CA THR A 57 -10.24 -5.98 6.39
C THR A 57 -10.15 -5.96 4.88
N GLN A 58 -11.28 -6.08 4.22
CA GLN A 58 -11.39 -5.73 2.81
C GLN A 58 -10.93 -4.30 2.56
N GLY A 59 -10.51 -4.04 1.31
CA GLY A 59 -10.09 -2.71 0.89
C GLY A 59 -11.27 -1.73 0.86
N LEU A 60 -10.97 -0.49 1.23
CA LEU A 60 -11.92 0.62 1.28
C LEU A 60 -11.49 1.68 0.27
N ASN A 61 -12.37 1.98 -0.67
CA ASN A 61 -12.13 3.02 -1.66
C ASN A 61 -13.41 3.83 -1.90
N PRO A 62 -13.53 5.02 -1.30
CA PRO A 62 -14.73 5.84 -1.37
C PRO A 62 -15.07 6.37 -2.78
N PHE A 63 -14.16 6.22 -3.73
CA PHE A 63 -14.42 6.55 -5.13
C PHE A 63 -15.24 5.48 -5.85
N HIS A 64 -15.14 4.21 -5.41
CA HIS A 64 -15.77 3.06 -6.07
C HIS A 64 -16.87 2.40 -5.23
N GLN A 65 -16.90 2.65 -3.92
CA GLN A 65 -17.81 2.01 -2.99
C GLN A 65 -18.85 3.00 -2.43
N SER A 66 -20.06 2.51 -2.21
CA SER A 66 -21.09 3.26 -1.50
C SER A 66 -20.77 3.39 -0.01
N GLU A 67 -21.45 4.31 0.66
CA GLU A 67 -21.31 4.48 2.12
C GLU A 67 -21.75 3.23 2.87
N GLU A 68 -22.81 2.58 2.43
CA GLU A 68 -23.35 1.35 3.02
C GLU A 68 -22.38 0.17 2.86
N GLU A 69 -21.69 0.06 1.73
CA GLU A 69 -20.69 -0.99 1.51
C GLU A 69 -19.48 -0.79 2.43
N MET A 70 -18.97 0.44 2.53
CA MET A 70 -17.87 0.76 3.43
C MET A 70 -18.26 0.58 4.90
N PHE A 71 -19.48 1.01 5.28
CA PHE A 71 -19.99 0.82 6.64
C PHE A 71 -20.08 -0.67 7.02
N ARG A 72 -20.53 -1.54 6.10
CA ARG A 72 -20.53 -2.99 6.34
C ARG A 72 -19.13 -3.54 6.62
N VAL A 73 -18.13 -3.14 5.85
CA VAL A 73 -16.73 -3.56 6.10
C VAL A 73 -16.27 -3.10 7.49
N PHE A 74 -16.56 -1.87 7.87
CA PHE A 74 -16.21 -1.39 9.22
C PHE A 74 -16.96 -2.13 10.32
N HIS A 75 -18.26 -2.35 10.15
CA HIS A 75 -19.10 -2.98 11.17
C HIS A 75 -18.83 -4.48 11.30
N ASP A 76 -18.74 -5.20 10.18
CA ASP A 76 -18.70 -6.65 10.15
C ASP A 76 -17.27 -7.20 10.26
N GLU A 77 -16.28 -6.46 9.73
CA GLU A 77 -14.91 -6.94 9.69
C GLU A 77 -13.98 -6.22 10.69
N LEU A 78 -14.06 -4.88 10.82
CA LEU A 78 -13.16 -4.13 11.69
C LEU A 78 -13.61 -4.16 13.15
N LEU A 79 -14.85 -3.75 13.41
CA LEU A 79 -15.36 -3.57 14.77
C LEU A 79 -15.19 -4.82 15.67
N PRO A 80 -15.43 -6.06 15.20
CA PRO A 80 -15.23 -7.27 16.01
C PRO A 80 -13.77 -7.53 16.40
N GLN A 81 -12.81 -6.93 15.71
CA GLN A 81 -11.38 -7.06 15.97
C GLN A 81 -10.83 -5.97 16.88
N LEU A 82 -11.60 -4.88 17.09
CA LEU A 82 -11.16 -3.77 17.92
C LEU A 82 -11.28 -4.10 19.40
N CYS A 83 -10.29 -3.65 20.17
CA CYS A 83 -10.28 -3.74 21.62
C CYS A 83 -9.69 -2.46 22.23
N GLY A 84 -9.97 -2.21 23.52
CA GLY A 84 -9.46 -1.05 24.23
C GLY A 84 -10.21 0.25 23.92
N ASN A 85 -9.69 1.36 24.43
CA ASN A 85 -10.28 2.68 24.32
C ASN A 85 -9.60 3.47 23.18
N ILE A 86 -10.10 3.32 21.95
CA ILE A 86 -9.53 3.99 20.78
C ILE A 86 -9.89 5.46 20.83
N ARG A 87 -8.88 6.32 20.92
CA ARG A 87 -9.01 7.77 20.98
C ARG A 87 -8.55 8.50 19.73
N GLU A 88 -7.64 7.88 18.97
CA GLU A 88 -7.04 8.48 17.80
C GLU A 88 -7.15 7.54 16.61
N VAL A 89 -7.51 8.07 15.44
CA VAL A 89 -7.53 7.35 14.17
C VAL A 89 -6.74 8.12 13.12
N PHE A 90 -5.78 7.45 12.49
CA PHE A 90 -5.01 7.95 11.36
C PHE A 90 -5.28 7.03 10.16
N TYR A 91 -6.10 7.49 9.24
CA TYR A 91 -6.51 6.72 8.07
C TYR A 91 -5.85 7.26 6.81
N TYR A 92 -5.17 6.37 6.08
CA TYR A 92 -4.56 6.65 4.77
C TYR A 92 -5.16 5.72 3.74
N GLY A 93 -5.91 6.26 2.78
CA GLY A 93 -6.68 5.42 1.87
C GLY A 93 -6.61 5.81 0.40
N SER A 94 -6.54 4.79 -0.44
CA SER A 94 -6.71 4.94 -1.88
C SER A 94 -8.09 5.52 -2.21
N GLY A 95 -8.14 6.47 -3.13
CA GLY A 95 -9.38 7.15 -3.52
C GLY A 95 -9.89 8.20 -2.54
N VAL A 96 -9.21 8.43 -1.42
CA VAL A 96 -9.55 9.52 -0.49
C VAL A 96 -9.02 10.83 -1.04
N ARG A 97 -9.91 11.58 -1.68
CA ARG A 97 -9.69 12.96 -2.12
C ARG A 97 -10.31 13.92 -1.09
N ASP A 98 -10.07 15.21 -1.24
CA ASP A 98 -10.55 16.22 -0.26
C ASP A 98 -12.08 16.21 -0.09
N ASP A 99 -12.83 15.95 -1.14
CA ASP A 99 -14.29 15.78 -1.12
C ASP A 99 -14.78 14.50 -0.41
N GLN A 100 -13.92 13.50 -0.24
CA GLN A 100 -14.24 12.22 0.40
C GLN A 100 -13.78 12.13 1.88
N LYS A 101 -12.91 13.04 2.32
CA LYS A 101 -12.37 13.04 3.70
C LYS A 101 -13.47 13.11 4.75
N ALA A 102 -14.36 14.11 4.64
CA ALA A 102 -15.46 14.33 5.59
C ALA A 102 -16.40 13.11 5.68
N LYS A 103 -16.67 12.46 4.54
CA LYS A 103 -17.49 11.25 4.48
C LYS A 103 -16.82 10.10 5.25
N MET A 104 -15.54 9.86 5.01
CA MET A 104 -14.78 8.81 5.68
C MET A 104 -14.65 9.08 7.18
N GLU A 105 -14.42 10.33 7.60
CA GLU A 105 -14.39 10.72 9.01
C GLU A 105 -15.73 10.46 9.69
N CYS A 106 -16.84 10.79 9.05
CA CYS A 106 -18.19 10.53 9.57
C CYS A 106 -18.41 9.02 9.77
N LEU A 107 -18.02 8.19 8.81
CA LEU A 107 -18.13 6.73 8.92
C LEU A 107 -17.29 6.17 10.06
N LEU A 108 -16.04 6.60 10.18
CA LEU A 108 -15.15 6.17 11.26
C LEU A 108 -15.69 6.57 12.65
N ARG A 109 -16.24 7.78 12.79
CA ARG A 109 -16.89 8.22 14.05
C ARG A 109 -18.13 7.42 14.42
N LYS A 110 -18.90 6.93 13.42
CA LYS A 110 -20.07 6.06 13.66
C LYS A 110 -19.64 4.69 14.20
N VAL A 111 -18.50 4.17 13.73
CA VAL A 111 -18.01 2.82 14.09
C VAL A 111 -17.17 2.83 15.36
N VAL A 112 -16.36 3.85 15.55
CA VAL A 112 -15.48 3.99 16.72
C VAL A 112 -15.95 5.18 17.57
N PRO A 113 -16.75 4.94 18.61
CA PRO A 113 -17.24 6.00 19.46
C PRO A 113 -16.13 6.58 20.36
N GLY A 114 -16.25 7.86 20.69
CA GLY A 114 -15.34 8.53 21.64
C GLY A 114 -13.99 8.95 21.06
N LEU A 115 -13.87 9.04 19.72
CA LEU A 115 -12.66 9.56 19.08
C LEU A 115 -12.42 11.03 19.42
N GLU A 116 -11.21 11.29 19.92
CA GLU A 116 -10.70 12.65 20.21
C GLU A 116 -10.05 13.23 18.94
N THR A 117 -9.18 12.44 18.29
CA THR A 117 -8.48 12.84 17.08
C THR A 117 -8.83 11.90 15.93
N ILE A 118 -9.11 12.48 14.79
CA ILE A 118 -9.27 11.72 13.53
C ILE A 118 -8.59 12.48 12.40
N GLU A 119 -7.76 11.78 11.67
CA GLU A 119 -7.06 12.30 10.51
C GLU A 119 -7.28 11.33 9.33
N VAL A 120 -7.91 11.80 8.25
CA VAL A 120 -8.18 11.03 7.04
C VAL A 120 -7.44 11.67 5.87
N ASN A 121 -6.58 10.89 5.23
CA ASN A 121 -5.78 11.33 4.09
C ASN A 121 -5.74 10.29 2.97
N GLY A 122 -5.26 10.74 1.80
CA GLY A 122 -4.92 9.84 0.71
C GLY A 122 -3.71 8.95 1.03
N ASP A 123 -3.66 7.79 0.41
CA ASP A 123 -2.58 6.80 0.50
C ASP A 123 -1.20 7.38 0.19
N LEU A 124 -1.13 8.33 -0.75
CA LEU A 124 0.12 8.98 -1.13
C LEU A 124 0.75 9.79 0.01
N LEU A 125 -0.05 10.47 0.84
CA LEU A 125 0.48 11.15 2.03
C LEU A 125 0.94 10.13 3.08
N GLY A 126 0.24 9.00 3.21
CA GLY A 126 0.68 7.88 4.04
C GLY A 126 2.03 7.33 3.59
N ALA A 127 2.20 7.10 2.29
CA ALA A 127 3.48 6.68 1.73
C ALA A 127 4.60 7.70 1.98
N ALA A 128 4.32 9.00 1.80
CA ALA A 128 5.30 10.06 2.05
C ALA A 128 5.75 10.11 3.51
N ARG A 129 4.81 10.07 4.47
CA ARG A 129 5.11 10.03 5.90
C ARG A 129 5.89 8.78 6.32
N ALA A 130 5.54 7.63 5.75
CA ALA A 130 6.21 6.36 6.01
C ALA A 130 7.66 6.36 5.52
N LEU A 131 7.88 6.86 4.31
CA LEU A 131 9.18 6.79 3.63
C LEU A 131 10.13 7.92 4.03
N CYS A 132 9.62 9.15 4.10
CA CYS A 132 10.41 10.35 4.34
C CYS A 132 10.38 10.80 5.81
N GLY A 133 9.41 10.32 6.61
CA GLY A 133 9.22 10.79 7.98
C GLY A 133 8.86 12.27 7.99
N ARG A 134 9.73 13.09 8.59
CA ARG A 134 9.60 14.56 8.66
C ARG A 134 10.61 15.29 7.77
N ASN A 135 11.31 14.55 6.89
CA ASN A 135 12.29 15.11 5.98
C ASN A 135 11.68 15.32 4.59
N GLU A 136 12.30 16.21 3.83
CA GLU A 136 12.00 16.38 2.42
C GLU A 136 12.42 15.12 1.62
N GLY A 137 11.64 14.75 0.60
CA GLY A 137 11.94 13.58 -0.23
C GLY A 137 10.94 13.35 -1.36
N ILE A 138 11.26 12.41 -2.23
CA ILE A 138 10.34 11.91 -3.25
C ILE A 138 9.81 10.57 -2.78
N ALA A 139 8.49 10.48 -2.61
CA ALA A 139 7.80 9.27 -2.18
C ALA A 139 6.93 8.72 -3.30
N CYS A 140 6.97 7.38 -3.46
CA CYS A 140 6.28 6.68 -4.54
C CYS A 140 5.46 5.51 -3.99
N ILE A 141 4.36 5.21 -4.68
CA ILE A 141 3.61 3.97 -4.54
C ILE A 141 3.77 3.20 -5.85
N LEU A 142 4.32 1.97 -5.78
CA LEU A 142 4.44 1.07 -6.93
C LEU A 142 3.80 -0.27 -6.56
N GLY A 143 2.51 -0.37 -6.83
CA GLY A 143 1.64 -1.53 -6.56
C GLY A 143 0.85 -1.93 -7.79
N THR A 144 -0.46 -2.18 -7.64
CA THR A 144 -1.37 -2.41 -8.79
C THR A 144 -1.37 -1.21 -9.74
N GLY A 145 -1.47 0.02 -9.20
CA GLY A 145 -1.22 1.29 -9.87
C GLY A 145 0.12 1.88 -9.45
N ALA A 146 0.45 3.07 -9.95
CA ALA A 146 1.61 3.84 -9.57
C ALA A 146 1.23 5.28 -9.21
N ASN A 147 1.94 5.88 -8.25
CA ASN A 147 1.81 7.29 -7.92
C ASN A 147 3.12 7.80 -7.34
N SER A 148 3.35 9.12 -7.37
CA SER A 148 4.54 9.73 -6.80
C SER A 148 4.26 11.14 -6.28
N CYS A 149 5.07 11.63 -5.36
CA CYS A 149 4.99 13.02 -4.92
C CYS A 149 6.35 13.56 -4.47
N LEU A 150 6.47 14.88 -4.56
CA LEU A 150 7.49 15.65 -3.86
C LEU A 150 6.90 16.10 -2.52
N PHE A 151 7.56 15.73 -1.43
CA PHE A 151 7.13 15.95 -0.04
C PHE A 151 8.12 16.87 0.67
N ASP A 152 7.65 17.86 1.43
CA ASP A 152 8.48 18.85 2.14
C ASP A 152 8.75 18.51 3.61
N GLY A 153 8.37 17.31 4.06
CA GLY A 153 8.43 16.88 5.45
C GLY A 153 7.11 17.05 6.22
N GLN A 154 6.15 17.79 5.66
CA GLN A 154 4.83 18.02 6.27
C GLN A 154 3.67 17.72 5.30
N ARG A 155 3.79 18.16 4.05
CA ARG A 155 2.75 18.07 3.02
C ARG A 155 3.31 17.72 1.65
N ILE A 156 2.46 17.22 0.79
CA ILE A 156 2.75 17.03 -0.62
C ILE A 156 2.74 18.40 -1.30
N ILE A 157 3.87 18.81 -1.86
CA ILE A 157 4.00 20.09 -2.56
C ILE A 157 3.84 19.96 -4.07
N ARG A 158 4.11 18.76 -4.63
CA ARG A 158 3.85 18.43 -6.04
C ARG A 158 3.48 16.96 -6.18
N ASN A 159 2.58 16.67 -7.11
CA ASN A 159 2.21 15.32 -7.52
C ASN A 159 2.16 15.27 -9.05
N THR A 160 2.88 14.36 -9.66
CA THR A 160 2.70 14.02 -11.07
C THR A 160 1.47 13.13 -11.19
N PRO A 161 0.44 13.53 -11.95
CA PRO A 161 -0.80 12.75 -12.04
C PRO A 161 -0.56 11.33 -12.55
N PRO A 162 -1.04 10.27 -11.87
CA PRO A 162 -0.81 8.88 -12.28
C PRO A 162 -1.56 8.47 -13.53
N LEU A 163 -2.75 9.04 -13.80
CA LEU A 163 -3.63 8.87 -14.95
C LEU A 163 -4.27 7.49 -15.11
N GLY A 164 -3.97 6.51 -14.25
CA GLY A 164 -4.45 5.13 -14.35
C GLY A 164 -3.74 4.29 -15.43
N TYR A 165 -3.94 2.98 -15.40
CA TYR A 165 -3.15 2.01 -16.18
C TYR A 165 -3.33 2.08 -17.71
N ILE A 166 -4.35 2.76 -18.19
CA ILE A 166 -4.58 2.96 -19.64
C ILE A 166 -3.80 4.16 -20.15
N LEU A 167 -3.74 5.25 -19.38
CA LEU A 167 -3.17 6.53 -19.83
C LEU A 167 -1.83 6.86 -19.17
N GLY A 168 -1.44 6.12 -18.13
CA GLY A 168 -0.25 6.38 -17.34
C GLY A 168 0.11 5.18 -16.48
N ASP A 169 0.26 5.38 -15.15
CA ASP A 169 0.66 4.39 -14.16
C ASP A 169 1.97 3.68 -14.50
N GLU A 170 2.90 4.35 -15.18
CA GLU A 170 4.23 3.81 -15.46
C GLU A 170 4.87 3.36 -14.15
N GLY A 171 5.56 2.22 -14.17
CA GLY A 171 6.12 1.59 -12.95
C GLY A 171 5.16 0.70 -12.18
N SER A 172 3.86 0.68 -12.52
CA SER A 172 2.86 -0.15 -11.86
C SER A 172 2.87 -1.61 -12.32
N GLY A 173 2.29 -2.49 -11.49
CA GLY A 173 2.08 -3.89 -11.85
C GLY A 173 1.11 -4.07 -13.02
N ALA A 174 0.10 -3.22 -13.16
CA ALA A 174 -0.84 -3.29 -14.26
C ALA A 174 -0.16 -3.00 -15.61
N VAL A 175 0.62 -1.92 -15.68
CA VAL A 175 1.39 -1.57 -16.89
C VAL A 175 2.50 -2.60 -17.15
N LEU A 176 3.13 -3.14 -16.10
CA LEU A 176 4.08 -4.24 -16.23
C LEU A 176 3.42 -5.48 -16.87
N GLY A 177 2.21 -5.86 -16.41
CA GLY A 177 1.43 -6.94 -16.99
C GLY A 177 1.10 -6.72 -18.46
N ILE A 178 0.71 -5.50 -18.85
CA ILE A 178 0.49 -5.13 -20.26
C ILE A 178 1.76 -5.37 -21.09
N ARG A 179 2.90 -4.86 -20.61
CA ARG A 179 4.19 -5.01 -21.28
C ARG A 179 4.60 -6.48 -21.42
N PHE A 180 4.40 -7.26 -20.37
CA PHE A 180 4.72 -8.69 -20.38
C PHE A 180 3.88 -9.47 -21.40
N VAL A 181 2.56 -9.29 -21.36
CA VAL A 181 1.65 -9.95 -22.34
C VAL A 181 2.04 -9.53 -23.77
N ASN A 182 2.30 -8.25 -24.00
CA ASN A 182 2.77 -7.78 -25.30
C ASN A 182 4.07 -8.46 -25.72
N ALA A 183 5.07 -8.52 -24.84
CA ALA A 183 6.37 -9.12 -25.11
C ALA A 183 6.29 -10.63 -25.40
N LEU A 184 5.39 -11.37 -24.71
CA LEU A 184 5.14 -12.78 -24.97
C LEU A 184 4.56 -13.04 -26.37
N TYR A 185 3.50 -12.31 -26.71
CA TYR A 185 2.73 -12.60 -27.94
C TYR A 185 3.18 -11.82 -29.17
N LYS A 186 4.13 -10.88 -29.01
CA LYS A 186 4.82 -10.19 -30.12
C LYS A 186 6.21 -10.75 -30.42
N GLY A 187 6.61 -11.87 -29.78
CA GLY A 187 7.87 -12.56 -30.04
C GLY A 187 9.11 -11.83 -29.52
N ILE A 188 8.95 -10.88 -28.57
CA ILE A 188 10.08 -10.24 -27.90
C ILE A 188 10.72 -11.22 -26.92
N LEU A 189 9.90 -11.90 -26.09
CA LEU A 189 10.32 -13.01 -25.24
C LEU A 189 10.28 -14.33 -26.01
N SER A 190 10.99 -15.33 -25.51
CA SER A 190 11.08 -16.63 -26.16
C SER A 190 9.77 -17.42 -26.09
N ASP A 191 9.56 -18.31 -27.07
CA ASP A 191 8.43 -19.25 -27.03
C ASP A 191 8.48 -20.17 -25.81
N THR A 192 9.66 -20.47 -25.29
CA THR A 192 9.83 -21.26 -24.06
C THR A 192 9.18 -20.58 -22.87
N ILE A 193 9.42 -19.27 -22.68
CA ILE A 193 8.79 -18.48 -21.60
C ILE A 193 7.28 -18.43 -21.81
N ARG A 194 6.81 -18.23 -23.04
CA ARG A 194 5.39 -18.19 -23.34
C ARG A 194 4.70 -19.52 -23.02
N GLN A 195 5.27 -20.64 -23.44
CA GLN A 195 4.72 -21.98 -23.19
C GLN A 195 4.71 -22.32 -21.69
N ASP A 196 5.79 -22.01 -20.94
CA ASP A 196 5.84 -22.21 -19.49
C ASP A 196 4.81 -21.33 -18.76
N PHE A 197 4.65 -20.07 -19.19
CA PHE A 197 3.63 -19.17 -18.63
C PHE A 197 2.22 -19.72 -18.87
N GLU A 198 1.88 -20.09 -20.12
CA GLU A 198 0.56 -20.64 -20.45
C GLU A 198 0.28 -21.94 -19.69
N TRP A 199 1.26 -22.83 -19.60
CA TRP A 199 1.13 -24.10 -18.88
C TRP A 199 0.96 -23.88 -17.37
N SER A 200 1.81 -23.05 -16.76
CA SER A 200 1.82 -22.83 -15.31
C SER A 200 0.63 -22.02 -14.80
N THR A 201 0.03 -21.19 -15.63
CA THR A 201 -1.12 -20.34 -15.28
C THR A 201 -2.45 -20.85 -15.79
N GLY A 202 -2.45 -21.71 -16.79
CA GLY A 202 -3.64 -22.08 -17.57
C GLY A 202 -4.23 -20.93 -18.40
N LEU A 203 -3.49 -19.83 -18.57
CA LEU A 203 -3.95 -18.63 -19.30
C LEU A 203 -3.53 -18.69 -20.78
N SER A 204 -4.49 -18.95 -21.66
CA SER A 204 -4.30 -18.73 -23.09
C SER A 204 -4.44 -17.24 -23.45
N LEU A 205 -3.98 -16.86 -24.65
CA LEU A 205 -4.18 -15.50 -25.18
C LEU A 205 -5.67 -15.10 -25.16
N SER A 206 -6.57 -15.99 -25.54
CA SER A 206 -8.02 -15.72 -25.53
C SER A 206 -8.55 -15.47 -24.12
N ALA A 207 -8.09 -16.24 -23.13
CA ALA A 207 -8.46 -16.03 -21.73
C ALA A 207 -7.95 -14.69 -21.19
N ILE A 208 -6.74 -14.28 -21.56
CA ILE A 208 -6.18 -12.97 -21.17
C ILE A 208 -7.01 -11.85 -21.79
N ILE A 209 -7.33 -11.93 -23.08
CA ILE A 209 -8.17 -10.93 -23.77
C ILE A 209 -9.56 -10.85 -23.11
N GLU A 210 -10.19 -11.98 -22.81
CA GLU A 210 -11.47 -12.03 -22.11
C GLU A 210 -11.40 -11.32 -20.75
N ARG A 211 -10.34 -11.60 -19.96
CA ARG A 211 -10.12 -10.98 -18.64
C ARG A 211 -9.92 -9.47 -18.72
N VAL A 212 -9.19 -9.00 -19.73
CA VAL A 212 -8.84 -7.58 -19.87
C VAL A 212 -10.00 -6.77 -20.44
N TYR A 213 -10.75 -7.29 -21.41
CA TYR A 213 -11.73 -6.49 -22.16
C TYR A 213 -13.19 -6.73 -21.76
N ARG A 214 -13.50 -7.85 -21.08
CA ARG A 214 -14.88 -8.21 -20.77
C ARG A 214 -15.17 -8.45 -19.31
N GLN A 215 -14.12 -8.52 -18.46
CA GLN A 215 -14.30 -8.74 -17.03
C GLN A 215 -13.93 -7.48 -16.22
N PRO A 216 -14.52 -7.27 -15.03
CA PRO A 216 -14.15 -6.17 -14.16
C PRO A 216 -12.73 -6.33 -13.60
N LEU A 217 -12.17 -5.23 -13.11
CA LEU A 217 -10.87 -5.21 -12.42
C LEU A 217 -9.69 -5.67 -13.28
N ALA A 218 -9.69 -5.35 -14.58
CA ALA A 218 -8.62 -5.68 -15.51
C ALA A 218 -7.22 -5.24 -15.01
N ASN A 219 -7.13 -4.08 -14.35
CA ASN A 219 -5.89 -3.60 -13.74
C ASN A 219 -5.35 -4.55 -12.67
N ARG A 220 -6.22 -5.12 -11.82
CA ARG A 220 -5.79 -6.10 -10.80
C ARG A 220 -5.34 -7.40 -11.43
N PHE A 221 -6.05 -7.88 -12.45
CA PHE A 221 -5.65 -9.05 -13.21
C PHE A 221 -4.27 -8.84 -13.86
N LEU A 222 -4.08 -7.74 -14.57
CA LEU A 222 -2.80 -7.41 -15.20
C LEU A 222 -1.67 -7.34 -14.17
N ALA A 223 -1.90 -6.66 -13.03
CA ALA A 223 -0.91 -6.56 -11.96
C ALA A 223 -0.57 -7.91 -11.34
N SER A 224 -1.52 -8.85 -11.27
CA SER A 224 -1.28 -10.20 -10.73
C SER A 224 -0.27 -11.00 -11.56
N LEU A 225 -0.11 -10.67 -12.84
CA LEU A 225 0.88 -11.32 -13.71
C LEU A 225 2.32 -11.07 -13.25
N SER A 226 2.56 -10.02 -12.47
CA SER A 226 3.90 -9.71 -11.93
C SER A 226 4.51 -10.87 -11.14
N VAL A 227 3.70 -11.64 -10.41
CA VAL A 227 4.17 -12.82 -9.67
C VAL A 227 4.79 -13.86 -10.61
N HIS A 228 4.23 -14.02 -11.81
CA HIS A 228 4.76 -14.95 -12.79
C HIS A 228 6.01 -14.40 -13.50
N ILE A 229 6.05 -13.09 -13.78
CA ILE A 229 7.22 -12.42 -14.39
C ILE A 229 8.47 -12.62 -13.51
N HIS A 230 8.32 -12.58 -12.19
CA HIS A 230 9.41 -12.77 -11.24
C HIS A 230 10.13 -14.13 -11.40
N ARG A 231 9.48 -15.14 -11.95
CA ARG A 231 10.09 -16.45 -12.22
C ARG A 231 11.13 -16.44 -13.36
N TYR A 232 11.11 -15.42 -14.21
CA TYR A 232 11.96 -15.30 -15.40
C TYR A 232 13.03 -14.21 -15.26
N LEU A 233 13.39 -13.81 -14.04
CA LEU A 233 14.40 -12.76 -13.80
C LEU A 233 15.79 -13.10 -14.31
N ASP A 234 16.09 -14.39 -14.55
CA ASP A 234 17.37 -14.82 -15.13
C ASP A 234 17.43 -14.59 -16.64
N ASP A 235 16.30 -14.39 -17.31
CA ASP A 235 16.26 -14.08 -18.75
C ASP A 235 16.63 -12.60 -19.00
N SER A 236 17.61 -12.38 -19.87
CA SER A 236 18.15 -11.05 -20.16
C SER A 236 17.11 -10.11 -20.79
N LYS A 237 16.20 -10.63 -21.63
CA LYS A 237 15.14 -9.81 -22.27
C LYS A 237 14.07 -9.41 -21.25
N VAL A 238 13.76 -10.27 -20.27
CA VAL A 238 12.87 -9.93 -19.17
C VAL A 238 13.49 -8.83 -18.30
N ARG A 239 14.79 -8.93 -17.99
CA ARG A 239 15.50 -7.87 -17.26
C ARG A 239 15.47 -6.54 -18.00
N VAL A 240 15.75 -6.54 -19.30
CA VAL A 240 15.69 -5.32 -20.13
C VAL A 240 14.29 -4.72 -20.11
N MET A 241 13.25 -5.54 -20.28
CA MET A 241 11.85 -5.12 -20.22
C MET A 241 11.50 -4.47 -18.87
N LEU A 242 11.96 -5.07 -17.77
CA LEU A 242 11.73 -4.57 -16.40
C LEU A 242 12.47 -3.25 -16.16
N THR A 243 13.74 -3.18 -16.53
CA THR A 243 14.55 -1.95 -16.38
C THR A 243 13.95 -0.82 -17.21
N ASP A 244 13.53 -1.08 -18.46
CA ASP A 244 12.87 -0.06 -19.28
C ASP A 244 11.51 0.35 -18.70
N HIS A 245 10.74 -0.60 -18.13
CA HIS A 245 9.48 -0.31 -17.45
C HIS A 245 9.68 0.71 -16.32
N PHE A 246 10.69 0.53 -15.47
CA PHE A 246 10.99 1.49 -14.41
C PHE A 246 11.66 2.77 -14.91
N ARG A 247 12.47 2.72 -15.98
CA ARG A 247 13.00 3.95 -16.60
C ARG A 247 11.87 4.87 -17.05
N GLN A 248 10.80 4.32 -17.67
CA GLN A 248 9.63 5.13 -18.04
C GLN A 248 8.97 5.77 -16.83
N PHE A 249 8.94 5.10 -15.68
CA PHE A 249 8.47 5.71 -14.43
C PHE A 249 9.34 6.92 -14.03
N PHE A 250 10.67 6.78 -14.01
CA PHE A 250 11.55 7.91 -13.68
C PHE A 250 11.39 9.06 -14.65
N ILE A 251 11.39 8.80 -15.94
CA ILE A 251 11.28 9.83 -16.99
C ILE A 251 9.95 10.59 -16.88
N ARG A 252 8.84 9.90 -16.66
CA ARG A 252 7.50 10.51 -16.74
C ARG A 252 6.97 11.01 -15.41
N ASN A 253 7.31 10.33 -14.31
CA ASN A 253 6.72 10.63 -13.01
C ASN A 253 7.69 11.32 -12.05
N ILE A 254 8.99 11.06 -12.14
CA ILE A 254 9.99 11.60 -11.21
C ILE A 254 10.72 12.82 -11.78
N ALA A 255 11.19 12.76 -13.03
CA ALA A 255 11.91 13.86 -13.68
C ALA A 255 11.17 15.21 -13.65
N PRO A 256 9.82 15.26 -13.74
CA PRO A 256 9.09 16.52 -13.62
C PRO A 256 9.27 17.26 -12.29
N TYR A 257 9.75 16.60 -11.21
CA TYR A 257 10.02 17.27 -9.94
C TYR A 257 11.30 18.11 -9.98
N HIS A 258 12.25 17.81 -10.90
CA HIS A 258 13.55 18.51 -11.04
C HIS A 258 14.38 18.48 -9.74
N ARG A 259 14.37 17.35 -9.02
CA ARG A 259 15.03 17.16 -7.72
C ARG A 259 15.85 15.87 -7.72
N THR A 260 16.95 15.87 -8.48
CA THR A 260 17.92 14.75 -8.52
C THR A 260 18.79 14.67 -7.25
N ASP A 261 18.77 15.70 -6.43
CA ASP A 261 19.41 15.78 -5.12
C ASP A 261 18.69 14.98 -4.03
N LEU A 262 17.40 14.68 -4.21
CA LEU A 262 16.61 13.94 -3.25
C LEU A 262 16.57 12.44 -3.58
N PRO A 263 16.60 11.57 -2.55
CA PRO A 263 16.40 10.14 -2.76
C PRO A 263 14.95 9.85 -3.16
N VAL A 264 14.76 8.91 -4.08
CA VAL A 264 13.46 8.39 -4.48
C VAL A 264 13.16 7.14 -3.67
N SER A 265 12.18 7.23 -2.77
CA SER A 265 11.75 6.12 -1.93
C SER A 265 10.41 5.56 -2.41
N ALA A 266 10.18 4.27 -2.23
CA ALA A 266 8.95 3.66 -2.73
C ALA A 266 8.35 2.64 -1.75
N VAL A 267 7.01 2.58 -1.70
CA VAL A 267 6.23 1.49 -1.08
C VAL A 267 5.49 0.70 -2.17
N GLY A 268 5.24 -0.57 -1.88
CA GLY A 268 4.42 -1.42 -2.70
C GLY A 268 5.13 -2.68 -3.19
N SER A 269 4.34 -3.68 -3.58
CA SER A 269 4.85 -5.00 -3.95
C SER A 269 5.76 -4.94 -5.18
N ILE A 270 5.46 -4.08 -6.14
CA ILE A 270 6.28 -3.97 -7.37
C ILE A 270 7.65 -3.38 -7.04
N ALA A 271 7.71 -2.28 -6.28
CA ALA A 271 9.00 -1.72 -5.85
C ALA A 271 9.82 -2.74 -5.04
N PHE A 272 9.16 -3.46 -4.13
CA PHE A 272 9.83 -4.38 -3.22
C PHE A 272 10.40 -5.62 -3.92
N TYR A 273 9.61 -6.28 -4.77
CA TYR A 273 10.05 -7.52 -5.43
C TYR A 273 10.96 -7.30 -6.65
N TYR A 274 10.96 -6.10 -7.22
CA TYR A 274 11.78 -5.73 -8.37
C TYR A 274 12.78 -4.62 -8.03
N GLN A 275 13.23 -4.53 -6.78
CA GLN A 275 14.09 -3.45 -6.31
C GLN A 275 15.44 -3.37 -7.04
N GLU A 276 15.99 -4.49 -7.53
CA GLU A 276 17.23 -4.49 -8.32
C GLU A 276 17.03 -3.76 -9.65
N GLN A 277 15.96 -4.08 -10.39
CA GLN A 277 15.65 -3.48 -11.68
C GLN A 277 15.23 -2.01 -11.52
N LEU A 278 14.54 -1.69 -10.41
CA LEU A 278 14.22 -0.32 -10.04
C LEU A 278 15.50 0.49 -9.74
N GLN A 279 16.47 -0.12 -9.04
CA GLN A 279 17.78 0.50 -8.76
C GLN A 279 18.59 0.75 -10.03
N ASP A 280 18.59 -0.21 -10.97
CA ASP A 280 19.28 -0.07 -12.25
C ASP A 280 18.68 1.06 -13.10
N ALA A 281 17.34 1.14 -13.12
CA ALA A 281 16.63 2.22 -13.79
C ALA A 281 16.92 3.58 -13.15
N ALA A 282 16.89 3.68 -11.81
CA ALA A 282 17.21 4.91 -11.08
C ALA A 282 18.61 5.42 -11.42
N LYS A 283 19.62 4.53 -11.40
CA LYS A 283 21.00 4.88 -11.74
C LYS A 283 21.13 5.39 -13.18
N GLN A 284 20.44 4.74 -14.14
CA GLN A 284 20.46 5.16 -15.55
C GLN A 284 19.85 6.55 -15.76
N GLU A 285 18.84 6.90 -14.97
CA GLU A 285 18.17 8.19 -15.04
C GLU A 285 18.75 9.25 -14.06
N GLY A 286 19.87 8.93 -13.37
CA GLY A 286 20.60 9.88 -12.51
C GLY A 286 19.97 10.10 -11.13
N TYR A 287 19.19 9.13 -10.63
CA TYR A 287 18.58 9.21 -9.30
C TYR A 287 19.20 8.21 -8.31
N ALA A 288 19.18 8.58 -7.03
CA ALA A 288 19.48 7.67 -5.93
C ALA A 288 18.17 7.08 -5.37
N LEU A 289 18.13 5.77 -5.13
CA LEU A 289 17.04 5.17 -4.36
C LEU A 289 17.25 5.40 -2.88
N GLY A 290 16.14 5.71 -2.19
CA GLY A 290 16.04 5.74 -0.74
C GLY A 290 15.48 4.43 -0.19
N LYS A 291 14.50 4.53 0.73
CA LYS A 291 13.85 3.37 1.33
C LYS A 291 12.92 2.67 0.34
N ILE A 292 12.95 1.34 0.36
CA ILE A 292 12.00 0.51 -0.38
C ILE A 292 11.28 -0.39 0.63
N GLU A 293 9.97 -0.22 0.74
CA GLU A 293 9.14 -0.94 1.70
C GLU A 293 7.99 -1.68 0.99
N ARG A 294 7.64 -2.85 1.50
CA ARG A 294 6.51 -3.61 0.93
C ARG A 294 5.16 -2.99 1.26
N SER A 295 5.02 -2.41 2.44
CA SER A 295 3.81 -1.75 2.96
C SER A 295 4.22 -0.57 3.85
N PRO A 296 3.49 0.55 3.84
CA PRO A 296 3.83 1.71 4.66
C PRO A 296 3.46 1.55 6.13
N LEU A 297 2.61 0.56 6.50
CA LEU A 297 1.97 0.49 7.82
C LEU A 297 2.96 0.51 8.98
N HIS A 298 4.06 -0.27 8.89
CA HIS A 298 5.04 -0.34 9.98
C HIS A 298 5.73 1.01 10.19
N ALA A 299 6.12 1.68 9.12
CA ALA A 299 6.73 2.99 9.18
C ALA A 299 5.74 4.09 9.62
N LEU A 300 4.45 3.94 9.29
CA LEU A 300 3.39 4.81 9.81
C LEU A 300 3.19 4.65 11.32
N ILE A 301 3.31 3.43 11.85
CA ILE A 301 3.30 3.21 13.30
C ILE A 301 4.43 4.02 13.96
N GLU A 302 5.65 3.93 13.43
CA GLU A 302 6.79 4.69 13.95
C GLU A 302 6.59 6.21 13.81
N TYR A 303 6.05 6.67 12.68
CA TYR A 303 5.74 8.08 12.46
C TYR A 303 4.77 8.64 13.52
N HIS A 304 3.73 7.88 13.87
CA HIS A 304 2.72 8.30 14.86
C HIS A 304 3.08 8.00 16.31
N ARG A 305 4.17 7.28 16.57
CA ARG A 305 4.77 7.15 17.91
C ARG A 305 5.50 8.41 18.35
N SER A 306 6.07 9.13 17.39
CA SER A 306 6.94 10.30 17.62
C SER A 306 6.17 11.62 17.81
N VAL A 307 4.84 11.56 17.97
CA VAL A 307 3.97 12.74 18.13
C VAL A 307 3.43 12.80 19.54
#